data_13f75657d3e5e664c7aa03174aca74af
#
_entry.id   13f75657d3e5e664c7aa03174aca74af
#
_cell.length_a   1.000
_cell.length_b   1.000
_cell.length_c   1.000
_cell.angle_alpha   90.00
_cell.angle_beta   90.00
_cell.angle_gamma   90.00
#
_symmetry.space_group_name_H-M   'P 1'
#
loop_
_entity.id
_entity.type
_entity.pdbx_description
1 polymer ?
#
loop_
_entity_poly.entity_id
_entity_poly.type
_entity_poly.pdbx_seq_one_letter_code
_entity_poly.pdbx_strand_id
1 'polypeptide(L)'
;GIAAAVLPKNFGVIIRTAAVEAKDSDIEQDIRSLLDKWQKTLQNIRKNPAPAQLMSEMNRANTIIRDSLGGAFSQIVVDDEAMYHEIQNYIRQIEPQSEKLVKLYRGNVPIFDNFDISKQIKSLFAKYVSLRRGAYLIIEHTEAMNVIDVNSGNRTKAEDDQEQTAFDVNLAAAREIARQLRLRDLGGIVIIDFIDMHKAANRQLLYEEMNKLMATDKAKHTVLPLTKFGLMQITRQRVRPVAVQDVTDVCPTCNGTGRIEPTVLLDKKIENKISDLAQDAGHKYIKLRVSPYVSTYLNHGLWSLRRRWMWKYKIQLKIVADQSVGIVDVHYYDKEGKDLYKD
;
A
#
# COMPACT_ATOMS: atom_id res chain seq x y z
N GLY A 1 -4.93 20.52 -42.66
CA GLY A 1 -5.90 19.81 -43.14
C GLY A 1 -7.18 19.60 -42.35
N ILE A 2 -7.33 18.49 -41.63
CA ILE A 2 -8.59 17.99 -41.08
C ILE A 2 -9.25 18.97 -40.10
N ALA A 3 -8.48 19.53 -39.17
CA ALA A 3 -8.99 20.48 -38.19
C ALA A 3 -9.64 21.70 -38.85
N ALA A 4 -9.06 22.22 -39.95
CA ALA A 4 -9.59 23.39 -40.65
C ALA A 4 -10.92 23.09 -41.39
N ALA A 5 -11.20 21.83 -41.73
CA ALA A 5 -12.43 21.41 -42.39
C ALA A 5 -13.59 21.21 -41.45
N VAL A 6 -13.32 20.88 -40.19
CA VAL A 6 -14.35 20.48 -39.19
C VAL A 6 -14.63 21.59 -38.18
N LEU A 7 -13.67 22.48 -37.90
CA LEU A 7 -13.81 23.52 -36.89
C LEU A 7 -14.68 24.70 -37.38
N PRO A 8 -15.65 25.13 -36.57
CA PRO A 8 -16.39 26.39 -36.81
C PRO A 8 -15.47 27.61 -36.69
N LYS A 9 -15.90 28.73 -37.30
CA LYS A 9 -15.22 30.02 -37.10
C LYS A 9 -15.13 30.35 -35.60
N ASN A 10 -14.01 30.87 -35.17
CA ASN A 10 -13.68 31.26 -33.80
C ASN A 10 -13.36 30.10 -32.82
N PHE A 11 -13.14 28.90 -33.30
CA PHE A 11 -12.66 27.77 -32.50
C PHE A 11 -11.20 27.48 -32.86
N GLY A 12 -10.43 27.11 -31.83
CA GLY A 12 -9.09 26.57 -31.98
C GLY A 12 -9.01 25.15 -31.43
N VAL A 13 -8.08 24.35 -31.91
CA VAL A 13 -7.80 23.01 -31.42
C VAL A 13 -6.32 22.84 -31.12
N ILE A 14 -6.01 22.16 -30.02
CA ILE A 14 -4.67 21.72 -29.67
C ILE A 14 -4.62 20.19 -29.83
N ILE A 15 -3.82 19.74 -30.79
CA ILE A 15 -3.55 18.33 -31.00
C ILE A 15 -2.31 17.96 -30.17
N ARG A 16 -2.45 17.02 -29.23
CA ARG A 16 -1.35 16.55 -28.41
C ARG A 16 -0.50 15.50 -29.11
N THR A 17 0.73 15.29 -28.64
CA THR A 17 1.67 14.29 -29.17
C THR A 17 1.15 12.87 -29.19
N ALA A 18 0.23 12.52 -28.26
CA ALA A 18 -0.45 11.23 -28.24
C ALA A 18 -1.29 10.94 -29.52
N ALA A 19 -1.65 11.96 -30.29
CA ALA A 19 -2.41 11.82 -31.53
C ALA A 19 -1.52 11.60 -32.77
N VAL A 20 -0.19 11.52 -32.61
CA VAL A 20 0.74 11.38 -33.75
C VAL A 20 0.52 10.06 -34.51
N GLU A 21 0.13 9.01 -33.79
CA GLU A 21 -0.15 7.69 -34.37
C GLU A 21 -1.66 7.44 -34.64
N ALA A 22 -2.52 8.43 -34.31
CA ALA A 22 -3.95 8.30 -34.48
C ALA A 22 -4.33 8.48 -35.97
N LYS A 23 -5.38 7.77 -36.41
CA LYS A 23 -5.93 7.91 -37.76
C LYS A 23 -6.64 9.25 -37.89
N ASP A 24 -6.63 9.78 -39.07
CA ASP A 24 -7.31 11.05 -39.41
C ASP A 24 -8.81 11.02 -39.05
N SER A 25 -9.47 9.87 -39.23
CA SER A 25 -10.86 9.64 -38.83
C SER A 25 -11.12 9.80 -37.35
N ASP A 26 -10.17 9.36 -36.50
CA ASP A 26 -10.30 9.37 -35.06
C ASP A 26 -10.17 10.80 -34.50
N ILE A 27 -9.25 11.58 -35.09
CA ILE A 27 -9.08 13.00 -34.79
C ILE A 27 -10.34 13.80 -35.20
N GLU A 28 -10.91 13.51 -36.37
CA GLU A 28 -12.14 14.16 -36.82
C GLU A 28 -13.30 13.84 -35.88
N GLN A 29 -13.45 12.59 -35.49
CA GLN A 29 -14.50 12.13 -34.58
C GLN A 29 -14.37 12.77 -33.17
N ASP A 30 -13.16 12.91 -32.66
CA ASP A 30 -12.89 13.61 -31.40
C ASP A 30 -13.28 15.09 -31.46
N ILE A 31 -12.94 15.80 -32.53
CA ILE A 31 -13.32 17.20 -32.72
C ILE A 31 -14.85 17.33 -32.76
N ARG A 32 -15.54 16.48 -33.50
CA ARG A 32 -17.02 16.49 -33.62
C ARG A 32 -17.67 16.19 -32.26
N SER A 33 -17.14 15.24 -31.49
CA SER A 33 -17.61 14.93 -30.16
C SER A 33 -17.47 16.09 -29.18
N LEU A 34 -16.35 16.81 -29.23
CA LEU A 34 -16.12 18.00 -28.40
C LEU A 34 -17.08 19.15 -28.77
N LEU A 35 -17.34 19.35 -30.06
CA LEU A 35 -18.30 20.36 -30.53
C LEU A 35 -19.74 20.03 -30.10
N ASP A 36 -20.15 18.77 -30.18
CA ASP A 36 -21.47 18.32 -29.71
C ASP A 36 -21.64 18.54 -28.19
N LYS A 37 -20.62 18.19 -27.41
CA LYS A 37 -20.60 18.47 -25.97
C LYS A 37 -20.75 19.95 -25.67
N TRP A 38 -20.05 20.79 -26.40
CA TRP A 38 -20.15 22.24 -26.25
C TRP A 38 -21.55 22.75 -26.57
N GLN A 39 -22.16 22.30 -27.67
CA GLN A 39 -23.53 22.68 -28.02
C GLN A 39 -24.55 22.25 -26.98
N LYS A 40 -24.44 21.04 -26.44
CA LYS A 40 -25.28 20.55 -25.35
C LYS A 40 -25.09 21.43 -24.07
N THR A 41 -23.86 21.83 -23.76
CA THR A 41 -23.57 22.72 -22.64
C THR A 41 -24.27 24.07 -22.79
N LEU A 42 -24.19 24.68 -23.98
CA LEU A 42 -24.88 25.94 -24.28
C LEU A 42 -26.41 25.83 -24.17
N GLN A 43 -26.99 24.70 -24.53
CA GLN A 43 -28.41 24.46 -24.35
C GLN A 43 -28.78 24.34 -22.86
N ASN A 44 -27.92 23.73 -22.05
CA ASN A 44 -28.13 23.58 -20.62
C ASN A 44 -28.01 24.90 -19.85
N ILE A 45 -27.17 25.83 -20.30
CA ILE A 45 -27.09 27.19 -19.72
C ILE A 45 -28.48 27.88 -19.72
N ARG A 46 -29.24 27.71 -20.79
CA ARG A 46 -30.55 28.34 -20.93
C ARG A 46 -31.65 27.68 -20.08
N LYS A 47 -31.43 26.44 -19.66
CA LYS A 47 -32.45 25.62 -18.97
C LYS A 47 -32.26 25.58 -17.46
N ASN A 48 -31.06 25.79 -16.96
CA ASN A 48 -30.75 25.63 -15.55
C ASN A 48 -30.45 26.98 -14.88
N PRO A 49 -31.14 27.33 -13.77
CA PRO A 49 -30.83 28.53 -13.00
C PRO A 49 -29.47 28.38 -12.32
N ALA A 50 -28.73 29.49 -12.17
CA ALA A 50 -27.47 29.54 -11.45
C ALA A 50 -27.69 29.45 -9.92
N PRO A 51 -26.81 28.77 -9.16
CA PRO A 51 -25.64 28.00 -9.61
C PRO A 51 -26.01 26.56 -10.05
N ALA A 52 -25.51 26.12 -11.22
CA ALA A 52 -25.72 24.76 -11.71
C ALA A 52 -24.48 24.23 -12.43
N GLN A 53 -24.20 22.94 -12.29
CA GLN A 53 -23.17 22.27 -13.06
C GLN A 53 -23.67 22.04 -14.48
N LEU A 54 -23.06 22.67 -15.46
CA LEU A 54 -23.50 22.65 -16.86
C LEU A 54 -22.85 21.52 -17.66
N MET A 55 -21.61 21.20 -17.33
CA MET A 55 -20.83 20.13 -17.94
C MET A 55 -19.90 19.53 -16.88
N SER A 56 -19.73 18.25 -16.91
CA SER A 56 -18.66 17.54 -16.22
C SER A 56 -17.62 17.08 -17.25
N GLU A 57 -16.36 17.18 -16.92
CA GLU A 57 -15.34 16.46 -17.68
C GLU A 57 -15.61 14.95 -17.62
N MET A 58 -15.04 14.22 -18.57
CA MET A 58 -15.16 12.75 -18.57
C MET A 58 -14.89 12.21 -17.18
N ASN A 59 -15.81 11.38 -16.69
CA ASN A 59 -15.62 10.64 -15.45
C ASN A 59 -14.26 9.92 -15.50
N ARG A 60 -13.57 9.85 -14.38
CA ARG A 60 -12.27 9.19 -14.26
C ARG A 60 -12.28 7.77 -14.82
N ALA A 61 -13.41 7.06 -14.68
CA ALA A 61 -13.61 5.74 -15.24
C ALA A 61 -13.51 5.76 -16.78
N ASN A 62 -14.21 6.69 -17.44
CA ASN A 62 -14.17 6.82 -18.90
C ASN A 62 -12.78 7.21 -19.42
N THR A 63 -12.02 8.01 -18.65
CA THR A 63 -10.63 8.34 -19.00
C THR A 63 -9.73 7.10 -18.93
N ILE A 64 -9.86 6.28 -17.87
CA ILE A 64 -9.09 5.04 -17.72
C ILE A 64 -9.45 4.05 -18.82
N ILE A 65 -10.74 3.92 -19.14
CA ILE A 65 -11.22 3.04 -20.21
C ILE A 65 -10.64 3.49 -21.54
N ARG A 66 -10.73 4.77 -21.88
CA ARG A 66 -10.18 5.31 -23.14
C ARG A 66 -8.68 5.01 -23.29
N ASP A 67 -7.91 5.28 -22.23
CA ASP A 67 -6.45 5.10 -22.25
C ASP A 67 -6.03 3.62 -22.27
N SER A 68 -6.99 2.73 -22.04
CA SER A 68 -6.78 1.30 -21.92
C SER A 68 -7.49 0.48 -23.01
N LEU A 69 -8.52 1.03 -23.70
CA LEU A 69 -9.16 0.43 -24.87
C LEU A 69 -8.14 0.34 -26.02
N GLY A 70 -7.86 -0.83 -26.49
CA GLY A 70 -6.88 -1.08 -27.56
C GLY A 70 -5.99 -2.28 -27.27
N GLY A 71 -6.20 -2.92 -26.14
CA GLY A 71 -5.43 -4.08 -25.79
C GLY A 71 -6.26 -5.24 -25.31
N ALA A 72 -6.19 -5.98 -24.51
CA ALA A 72 -6.63 -7.28 -24.09
C ALA A 72 -7.67 -7.23 -22.95
N PHE A 73 -8.71 -6.42 -23.04
CA PHE A 73 -9.81 -6.52 -22.07
C PHE A 73 -10.72 -7.71 -22.39
N SER A 74 -10.93 -8.55 -21.40
CA SER A 74 -11.94 -9.61 -21.48
C SER A 74 -13.31 -9.13 -20.98
N GLN A 75 -13.35 -8.20 -20.02
CA GLN A 75 -14.58 -7.64 -19.46
C GLN A 75 -14.33 -6.37 -18.66
N ILE A 76 -15.35 -5.53 -18.55
CA ILE A 76 -15.46 -4.37 -17.67
C ILE A 76 -16.64 -4.62 -16.75
N VAL A 77 -16.40 -4.74 -15.46
CA VAL A 77 -17.43 -5.08 -14.48
C VAL A 77 -17.68 -3.89 -13.57
N VAL A 78 -18.96 -3.51 -13.41
CA VAL A 78 -19.39 -2.32 -12.66
C VAL A 78 -20.50 -2.71 -11.71
N ASP A 79 -20.48 -2.25 -10.47
CA ASP A 79 -21.50 -2.51 -9.45
C ASP A 79 -22.48 -1.35 -9.23
N ASP A 80 -22.23 -0.18 -9.83
CA ASP A 80 -23.14 0.95 -9.85
C ASP A 80 -23.90 1.02 -11.17
N GLU A 81 -25.23 1.07 -11.13
CA GLU A 81 -26.09 1.02 -12.31
C GLU A 81 -25.99 2.29 -13.17
N ALA A 82 -25.82 3.46 -12.52
CA ALA A 82 -25.68 4.72 -13.26
C ALA A 82 -24.34 4.76 -14.01
N MET A 83 -23.25 4.35 -13.36
CA MET A 83 -21.93 4.24 -13.97
C MET A 83 -21.90 3.18 -15.07
N TYR A 84 -22.60 2.05 -14.89
CA TYR A 84 -22.72 1.02 -15.92
C TYR A 84 -23.31 1.59 -17.21
N HIS A 85 -24.42 2.31 -17.14
CA HIS A 85 -25.05 2.92 -18.32
C HIS A 85 -24.18 4.03 -18.94
N GLU A 86 -23.48 4.81 -18.12
CA GLU A 86 -22.55 5.83 -18.59
C GLU A 86 -21.40 5.21 -19.38
N ILE A 87 -20.75 4.19 -18.83
CA ILE A 87 -19.65 3.46 -19.48
C ILE A 87 -20.12 2.75 -20.74
N GLN A 88 -21.28 2.11 -20.70
CA GLN A 88 -21.86 1.42 -21.85
C GLN A 88 -22.11 2.40 -23.01
N ASN A 89 -22.73 3.56 -22.72
CA ASN A 89 -22.95 4.61 -23.71
C ASN A 89 -21.64 5.17 -24.27
N TYR A 90 -20.63 5.34 -23.42
CA TYR A 90 -19.33 5.82 -23.84
C TYR A 90 -18.63 4.83 -24.79
N ILE A 91 -18.59 3.53 -24.44
CA ILE A 91 -17.98 2.49 -25.28
C ILE A 91 -18.75 2.32 -26.60
N ARG A 92 -20.09 2.40 -26.58
CA ARG A 92 -20.91 2.36 -27.79
C ARG A 92 -20.55 3.45 -28.79
N GLN A 93 -20.12 4.64 -28.31
CA GLN A 93 -19.70 5.75 -29.16
C GLN A 93 -18.30 5.58 -29.75
N ILE A 94 -17.37 4.94 -29.02
CA ILE A 94 -15.95 4.83 -29.42
C ILE A 94 -15.70 3.51 -30.16
N GLU A 95 -16.18 2.41 -29.60
CA GLU A 95 -15.93 1.05 -30.10
C GLU A 95 -17.17 0.17 -29.89
N PRO A 96 -18.17 0.29 -30.77
CA PRO A 96 -19.47 -0.41 -30.62
C PRO A 96 -19.36 -1.92 -30.43
N GLN A 97 -18.30 -2.53 -30.98
CA GLN A 97 -18.07 -3.98 -30.87
C GLN A 97 -17.75 -4.41 -29.43
N SER A 98 -17.15 -3.51 -28.64
CA SER A 98 -16.72 -3.74 -27.26
C SER A 98 -17.83 -3.47 -26.23
N GLU A 99 -19.01 -3.04 -26.63
CA GLU A 99 -20.16 -2.80 -25.72
C GLU A 99 -20.49 -4.04 -24.86
N LYS A 100 -20.40 -5.24 -25.45
CA LYS A 100 -20.69 -6.51 -24.78
C LYS A 100 -19.72 -6.86 -23.64
N LEU A 101 -18.58 -6.19 -23.56
CA LEU A 101 -17.59 -6.38 -22.49
C LEU A 101 -18.05 -5.74 -21.19
N VAL A 102 -18.95 -4.75 -21.23
CA VAL A 102 -19.47 -4.09 -20.03
C VAL A 102 -20.53 -4.97 -19.38
N LYS A 103 -20.34 -5.27 -18.10
CA LYS A 103 -21.25 -6.11 -17.32
C LYS A 103 -21.63 -5.43 -16.01
N LEU A 104 -22.91 -5.42 -15.70
CA LEU A 104 -23.40 -4.98 -14.40
C LEU A 104 -23.24 -6.13 -13.39
N TYR A 105 -22.56 -5.85 -12.28
CA TYR A 105 -22.40 -6.78 -11.17
C TYR A 105 -23.55 -6.63 -10.17
N ARG A 106 -24.22 -7.73 -9.87
CA ARG A 106 -25.34 -7.78 -8.90
C ARG A 106 -25.14 -8.88 -7.85
N GLY A 107 -23.90 -9.22 -7.55
CA GLY A 107 -23.58 -10.21 -6.53
C GLY A 107 -23.76 -9.68 -5.11
N ASN A 108 -23.97 -10.57 -4.13
CA ASN A 108 -24.06 -10.21 -2.71
C ASN A 108 -22.71 -9.98 -2.05
N VAL A 109 -21.60 -10.41 -2.67
CA VAL A 109 -20.23 -10.19 -2.21
C VAL A 109 -19.73 -8.90 -2.83
N PRO A 110 -18.98 -8.04 -2.10
CA PRO A 110 -18.37 -6.86 -2.71
C PRO A 110 -17.57 -7.21 -3.97
N ILE A 111 -17.67 -6.39 -5.01
CA ILE A 111 -17.07 -6.68 -6.32
C ILE A 111 -15.56 -6.98 -6.22
N PHE A 112 -14.81 -6.25 -5.41
CA PHE A 112 -13.37 -6.47 -5.24
C PHE A 112 -13.05 -7.79 -4.53
N ASP A 113 -13.92 -8.23 -3.63
CA ASP A 113 -13.74 -9.51 -2.95
C ASP A 113 -14.08 -10.67 -3.87
N ASN A 114 -15.11 -10.51 -4.73
CA ASN A 114 -15.49 -11.52 -5.72
C ASN A 114 -14.38 -11.79 -6.76
N PHE A 115 -13.56 -10.79 -7.05
CA PHE A 115 -12.41 -10.91 -7.97
C PHE A 115 -11.06 -11.01 -7.25
N ASP A 116 -11.03 -11.29 -5.94
CA ASP A 116 -9.82 -11.35 -5.09
C ASP A 116 -8.96 -10.07 -5.13
N ILE A 117 -9.51 -8.94 -5.58
CA ILE A 117 -8.78 -7.66 -5.70
C ILE A 117 -8.43 -7.10 -4.33
N SER A 118 -9.37 -7.13 -3.37
CA SER A 118 -9.10 -6.66 -1.99
C SER A 118 -7.92 -7.39 -1.35
N LYS A 119 -7.82 -8.70 -1.59
CA LYS A 119 -6.72 -9.54 -1.11
C LYS A 119 -5.40 -9.15 -1.78
N GLN A 120 -5.43 -8.93 -3.10
CA GLN A 120 -4.28 -8.48 -3.86
C GLN A 120 -3.81 -7.08 -3.41
N ILE A 121 -4.73 -6.13 -3.17
CA ILE A 121 -4.40 -4.80 -2.67
C ILE A 121 -3.73 -4.89 -1.29
N LYS A 122 -4.27 -5.68 -0.36
CA LYS A 122 -3.66 -5.89 0.96
C LYS A 122 -2.26 -6.48 0.85
N SER A 123 -2.05 -7.46 -0.03
CA SER A 123 -0.73 -8.06 -0.25
C SER A 123 0.24 -7.10 -0.97
N LEU A 124 -0.27 -6.16 -1.76
CA LEU A 124 0.53 -5.22 -2.52
C LEU A 124 1.39 -4.29 -1.64
N PHE A 125 0.87 -3.91 -0.46
CA PHE A 125 1.58 -3.04 0.48
C PHE A 125 2.35 -3.82 1.56
N ALA A 126 2.34 -5.16 1.49
CA ALA A 126 3.09 -5.98 2.42
C ALA A 126 4.61 -5.80 2.22
N LYS A 127 5.35 -5.78 3.33
CA LYS A 127 6.82 -5.75 3.32
C LYS A 127 7.40 -6.97 2.56
N TYR A 128 6.75 -8.12 2.66
CA TYR A 128 7.15 -9.39 2.07
C TYR A 128 6.32 -9.69 0.83
N VAL A 129 6.98 -10.00 -0.28
CA VAL A 129 6.35 -10.44 -1.52
C VAL A 129 6.84 -11.83 -1.85
N SER A 130 5.94 -12.82 -1.80
CA SER A 130 6.29 -14.21 -2.09
C SER A 130 6.51 -14.42 -3.58
N LEU A 131 7.57 -15.10 -3.91
CA LEU A 131 7.89 -15.58 -5.26
C LEU A 131 7.55 -17.07 -5.37
N ARG A 132 7.62 -17.58 -6.60
CA ARG A 132 7.44 -19.02 -6.83
C ARG A 132 8.53 -19.83 -6.12
N ARG A 133 8.16 -21.04 -5.66
CA ARG A 133 9.06 -22.03 -5.07
C ARG A 133 9.71 -21.60 -3.73
N GLY A 134 9.05 -20.73 -2.96
CA GLY A 134 9.47 -20.37 -1.60
C GLY A 134 10.49 -19.24 -1.50
N ALA A 135 10.94 -18.67 -2.61
CA ALA A 135 11.69 -17.43 -2.62
C ALA A 135 10.78 -16.24 -2.29
N TYR A 136 11.34 -15.12 -1.86
CA TYR A 136 10.56 -13.92 -1.53
C TYR A 136 11.43 -12.66 -1.66
N LEU A 137 10.73 -11.53 -1.82
CA LEU A 137 11.33 -10.19 -1.77
C LEU A 137 10.98 -9.52 -0.45
N ILE A 138 11.90 -8.72 0.05
CA ILE A 138 11.65 -7.74 1.11
C ILE A 138 11.72 -6.36 0.47
N ILE A 139 10.66 -5.57 0.56
CA ILE A 139 10.61 -4.23 0.01
C ILE A 139 10.48 -3.25 1.15
N GLU A 140 11.47 -2.39 1.32
CA GLU A 140 11.53 -1.37 2.35
C GLU A 140 11.66 0.01 1.73
N HIS A 141 10.95 0.96 2.32
CA HIS A 141 11.07 2.36 1.98
C HIS A 141 11.88 3.06 3.08
N THR A 142 12.99 3.66 2.70
CA THR A 142 13.79 4.52 3.58
C THR A 142 13.52 5.99 3.24
N GLU A 143 14.04 6.91 4.02
CA GLU A 143 13.87 8.34 3.78
C GLU A 143 14.33 8.78 2.38
N ALA A 144 15.42 8.21 1.87
CA ALA A 144 16.04 8.63 0.61
C ALA A 144 15.80 7.70 -0.57
N MET A 145 15.55 6.42 -0.33
CA MET A 145 15.51 5.40 -1.38
C MET A 145 14.62 4.22 -1.02
N ASN A 146 14.30 3.40 -2.01
CA ASN A 146 13.68 2.10 -1.82
C ASN A 146 14.76 1.02 -1.87
N VAL A 147 14.69 0.07 -0.96
CA VAL A 147 15.59 -1.10 -0.92
C VAL A 147 14.77 -2.35 -1.14
N ILE A 148 15.25 -3.21 -2.00
CA ILE A 148 14.63 -4.50 -2.31
C ILE A 148 15.67 -5.59 -2.13
N ASP A 149 15.42 -6.50 -1.20
CA ASP A 149 16.27 -7.66 -0.93
C ASP A 149 15.63 -8.92 -1.50
N VAL A 150 16.43 -9.76 -2.16
CA VAL A 150 16.01 -10.99 -2.82
C VAL A 150 16.47 -12.20 -2.02
N ASN A 151 15.52 -12.98 -1.52
CA ASN A 151 15.79 -14.17 -0.71
C ASN A 151 15.36 -15.45 -1.43
N SER A 152 16.25 -16.46 -1.46
CA SER A 152 16.00 -17.77 -2.10
C SER A 152 15.11 -18.70 -1.28
N GLY A 153 14.90 -18.38 0.02
CA GLY A 153 14.26 -19.31 0.95
C GLY A 153 15.15 -20.52 1.30
N ASN A 154 14.54 -21.56 1.90
CA ASN A 154 15.27 -22.75 2.36
C ASN A 154 15.65 -23.66 1.18
N ARG A 155 16.68 -23.32 0.43
CA ARG A 155 17.23 -24.15 -0.65
C ARG A 155 18.71 -24.40 -0.43
N THR A 156 19.02 -25.57 0.08
CA THR A 156 20.36 -26.12 0.17
C THR A 156 20.56 -27.15 -0.96
N LYS A 157 21.38 -26.84 -1.96
CA LYS A 157 21.79 -27.75 -3.01
C LYS A 157 23.29 -27.61 -3.28
N ALA A 158 23.91 -28.58 -3.99
CA ALA A 158 25.33 -28.60 -4.33
C ALA A 158 25.76 -27.34 -5.13
N GLU A 159 27.05 -26.97 -5.08
CA GLU A 159 27.56 -25.67 -5.57
C GLU A 159 27.20 -25.34 -7.03
N ASP A 160 27.26 -26.30 -7.97
CA ASP A 160 26.89 -26.07 -9.39
C ASP A 160 25.39 -25.85 -9.58
N ASP A 161 24.57 -26.42 -8.72
CA ASP A 161 23.12 -26.25 -8.67
C ASP A 161 22.76 -24.89 -7.97
N GLN A 162 23.71 -24.33 -7.19
CA GLN A 162 23.54 -23.10 -6.45
C GLN A 162 23.58 -21.85 -7.37
N GLU A 163 24.56 -21.79 -8.28
CA GLU A 163 24.65 -20.69 -9.27
C GLU A 163 23.41 -20.63 -10.18
N GLN A 164 22.98 -21.83 -10.70
CA GLN A 164 21.77 -21.87 -11.53
C GLN A 164 20.52 -21.55 -10.74
N THR A 165 20.44 -21.99 -9.49
CA THR A 165 19.30 -21.65 -8.60
C THR A 165 19.27 -20.16 -8.31
N ALA A 166 20.42 -19.54 -8.03
CA ALA A 166 20.51 -18.08 -7.82
C ALA A 166 20.05 -17.31 -9.06
N PHE A 167 20.50 -17.72 -10.24
CA PHE A 167 20.11 -17.10 -11.50
C PHE A 167 18.60 -17.21 -11.76
N ASP A 168 18.01 -18.39 -11.59
CA ASP A 168 16.57 -18.61 -11.78
C ASP A 168 15.71 -17.80 -10.80
N VAL A 169 16.14 -17.72 -9.52
CA VAL A 169 15.47 -16.90 -8.50
C VAL A 169 15.58 -15.43 -8.85
N ASN A 170 16.77 -14.97 -9.24
CA ASN A 170 16.99 -13.58 -9.61
C ASN A 170 16.16 -13.17 -10.85
N LEU A 171 16.01 -14.03 -11.86
CA LEU A 171 15.13 -13.78 -12.99
C LEU A 171 13.66 -13.70 -12.58
N ALA A 172 13.22 -14.58 -11.70
CA ALA A 172 11.85 -14.51 -11.16
C ALA A 172 11.64 -13.24 -10.32
N ALA A 173 12.64 -12.88 -9.52
CA ALA A 173 12.66 -11.64 -8.74
C ALA A 173 12.61 -10.41 -9.65
N ALA A 174 13.40 -10.35 -10.71
CA ALA A 174 13.41 -9.22 -11.64
C ALA A 174 12.02 -8.95 -12.25
N ARG A 175 11.31 -10.00 -12.65
CA ARG A 175 9.92 -9.89 -13.18
C ARG A 175 8.96 -9.32 -12.15
N GLU A 176 9.02 -9.83 -10.93
CA GLU A 176 8.15 -9.35 -9.86
C GLU A 176 8.55 -7.94 -9.41
N ILE A 177 9.83 -7.62 -9.32
CA ILE A 177 10.32 -6.27 -8.98
C ILE A 177 9.80 -5.25 -10.01
N ALA A 178 9.97 -5.49 -11.30
CA ALA A 178 9.45 -4.61 -12.35
C ALA A 178 7.93 -4.42 -12.24
N ARG A 179 7.19 -5.47 -11.85
CA ARG A 179 5.77 -5.40 -11.57
C ARG A 179 5.47 -4.56 -10.32
N GLN A 180 6.20 -4.78 -9.23
CA GLN A 180 6.02 -4.06 -7.96
C GLN A 180 6.36 -2.57 -8.08
N LEU A 181 7.40 -2.21 -8.85
CA LEU A 181 7.74 -0.80 -9.14
C LEU A 181 6.56 -0.05 -9.77
N ARG A 182 5.85 -0.70 -10.71
CA ARG A 182 4.66 -0.11 -11.35
C ARG A 182 3.45 -0.10 -10.43
N LEU A 183 3.18 -1.20 -9.74
CA LEU A 183 1.98 -1.35 -8.90
C LEU A 183 2.00 -0.42 -7.69
N ARG A 184 3.14 -0.28 -7.03
CA ARG A 184 3.33 0.59 -5.85
C ARG A 184 3.70 2.02 -6.24
N ASP A 185 3.91 2.28 -7.53
CA ASP A 185 4.44 3.54 -8.08
C ASP A 185 5.74 3.99 -7.37
N LEU A 186 6.63 3.02 -7.11
CA LEU A 186 7.90 3.30 -6.47
C LEU A 186 8.77 4.15 -7.41
N GLY A 187 9.14 5.32 -6.93
CA GLY A 187 9.95 6.27 -7.68
C GLY A 187 11.16 6.75 -6.86
N GLY A 188 12.05 7.48 -7.50
CA GLY A 188 13.34 7.88 -6.94
C GLY A 188 14.40 6.82 -7.16
N ILE A 189 15.30 6.68 -6.21
CA ILE A 189 16.38 5.68 -6.24
C ILE A 189 15.82 4.36 -5.68
N VAL A 190 16.05 3.28 -6.40
CA VAL A 190 15.72 1.91 -5.98
C VAL A 190 17.01 1.09 -6.04
N ILE A 191 17.39 0.50 -4.93
CA ILE A 191 18.53 -0.42 -4.82
C ILE A 191 17.98 -1.82 -4.65
N ILE A 192 18.43 -2.73 -5.48
CA ILE A 192 18.03 -4.13 -5.46
C ILE A 192 19.27 -4.95 -5.11
N ASP A 193 19.16 -5.76 -4.07
CA ASP A 193 20.16 -6.73 -3.64
C ASP A 193 19.77 -8.11 -4.19
N PHE A 194 20.40 -8.50 -5.30
CA PHE A 194 20.19 -9.80 -5.90
C PHE A 194 21.08 -10.85 -5.27
N ILE A 195 20.65 -12.10 -5.31
CA ILE A 195 21.47 -13.21 -4.84
C ILE A 195 22.76 -13.24 -5.64
N ASP A 196 23.88 -13.40 -4.95
CA ASP A 196 25.21 -13.43 -5.55
C ASP A 196 25.32 -14.45 -6.68
N MET A 197 25.93 -14.02 -7.79
CA MET A 197 26.23 -14.83 -8.97
C MET A 197 27.70 -14.68 -9.35
N HIS A 198 28.41 -15.78 -9.46
CA HIS A 198 29.83 -15.78 -9.79
C HIS A 198 30.06 -15.55 -11.29
N LYS A 199 29.20 -16.13 -12.17
CA LYS A 199 29.33 -16.01 -13.62
C LYS A 199 28.93 -14.64 -14.13
N ALA A 200 29.88 -13.95 -14.76
CA ALA A 200 29.62 -12.62 -15.37
C ALA A 200 28.52 -12.68 -16.43
N ALA A 201 28.42 -13.78 -17.17
CA ALA A 201 27.36 -13.97 -18.17
C ALA A 201 25.96 -13.93 -17.54
N ASN A 202 25.75 -14.57 -16.37
CA ASN A 202 24.48 -14.57 -15.66
C ASN A 202 24.10 -13.15 -15.17
N ARG A 203 25.09 -12.39 -14.69
CA ARG A 203 24.88 -10.98 -14.30
C ARG A 203 24.46 -10.11 -15.47
N GLN A 204 25.10 -10.33 -16.64
CA GLN A 204 24.75 -9.59 -17.86
C GLN A 204 23.33 -9.94 -18.34
N LEU A 205 22.98 -11.23 -18.37
CA LEU A 205 21.64 -11.70 -18.76
C LEU A 205 20.56 -11.14 -17.84
N LEU A 206 20.81 -11.10 -16.53
CA LEU A 206 19.88 -10.51 -15.56
C LEU A 206 19.67 -9.01 -15.81
N TYR A 207 20.74 -8.27 -16.11
CA TYR A 207 20.67 -6.87 -16.47
C TYR A 207 19.84 -6.64 -17.74
N GLU A 208 20.08 -7.42 -18.78
CA GLU A 208 19.34 -7.34 -20.04
C GLU A 208 17.85 -7.65 -19.85
N GLU A 209 17.54 -8.70 -19.07
CA GLU A 209 16.14 -9.04 -18.75
C GLU A 209 15.47 -7.90 -17.95
N MET A 210 16.15 -7.30 -16.98
CA MET A 210 15.59 -6.16 -16.23
C MET A 210 15.29 -4.97 -17.16
N ASN A 211 16.21 -4.61 -18.07
CA ASN A 211 15.96 -3.56 -19.05
C ASN A 211 14.75 -3.86 -19.93
N LYS A 212 14.64 -5.11 -20.40
CA LYS A 212 13.49 -5.56 -21.21
C LYS A 212 12.16 -5.46 -20.43
N LEU A 213 12.16 -5.85 -19.15
CA LEU A 213 10.98 -5.77 -18.29
C LEU A 213 10.59 -4.32 -17.99
N MET A 214 11.56 -3.45 -17.82
CA MET A 214 11.34 -2.03 -17.58
C MET A 214 10.95 -1.25 -18.84
N ALA A 215 11.24 -1.73 -20.04
CA ALA A 215 10.86 -1.09 -21.30
C ALA A 215 9.34 -0.88 -21.44
N THR A 216 8.52 -1.66 -20.74
CA THR A 216 7.07 -1.51 -20.71
C THR A 216 6.57 -0.46 -19.71
N ASP A 217 7.45 0.11 -18.89
CA ASP A 217 7.09 1.14 -17.90
C ASP A 217 6.96 2.51 -18.59
N LYS A 218 5.82 3.16 -18.40
CA LYS A 218 5.54 4.51 -18.95
C LYS A 218 6.33 5.61 -18.23
N ALA A 219 6.83 5.36 -17.02
CA ALA A 219 7.65 6.34 -16.29
C ALA A 219 9.10 6.33 -16.80
N LYS A 220 9.70 7.50 -16.90
CA LYS A 220 11.13 7.60 -17.24
C LYS A 220 11.96 6.89 -16.19
N HIS A 221 12.86 6.02 -16.62
CA HIS A 221 13.70 5.22 -15.74
C HIS A 221 15.07 4.99 -16.37
N THR A 222 16.03 4.63 -15.53
CA THR A 222 17.37 4.21 -15.93
C THR A 222 17.76 3.03 -15.06
N VAL A 223 18.21 1.94 -15.68
CA VAL A 223 18.71 0.75 -15.00
C VAL A 223 20.23 0.73 -15.17
N LEU A 224 20.97 0.62 -14.07
CA LEU A 224 22.42 0.48 -14.11
C LEU A 224 22.82 -1.01 -14.03
N PRO A 225 23.94 -1.40 -14.66
CA PRO A 225 24.44 -2.78 -14.58
C PRO A 225 24.68 -3.22 -13.13
N LEU A 226 24.62 -4.55 -12.89
CA LEU A 226 24.93 -5.10 -11.57
C LEU A 226 26.39 -4.78 -11.19
N THR A 227 26.54 -4.40 -9.94
CA THR A 227 27.88 -4.30 -9.32
C THR A 227 28.48 -5.69 -9.12
N LYS A 228 29.76 -5.76 -8.74
CA LYS A 228 30.42 -7.03 -8.39
C LYS A 228 29.79 -7.71 -7.15
N PHE A 229 29.06 -6.94 -6.35
CA PHE A 229 28.41 -7.39 -5.13
C PHE A 229 26.89 -7.66 -5.31
N GLY A 230 26.42 -7.92 -6.52
CA GLY A 230 25.02 -8.27 -6.77
C GLY A 230 24.04 -7.11 -6.73
N LEU A 231 24.49 -5.87 -6.44
CA LEU A 231 23.59 -4.71 -6.34
C LEU A 231 23.25 -4.15 -7.71
N MET A 232 21.94 -3.94 -7.95
CA MET A 232 21.43 -3.20 -9.12
C MET A 232 20.77 -1.91 -8.68
N GLN A 233 21.06 -0.81 -9.35
CA GLN A 233 20.42 0.47 -9.12
C GLN A 233 19.45 0.78 -10.25
N ILE A 234 18.23 1.21 -9.88
CA ILE A 234 17.24 1.76 -10.81
C ILE A 234 16.88 3.15 -10.33
N THR A 235 16.88 4.12 -11.26
CA THR A 235 16.26 5.42 -11.01
C THR A 235 14.98 5.51 -11.80
N ARG A 236 13.87 5.87 -11.12
CA ARG A 236 12.54 5.97 -11.74
C ARG A 236 11.88 7.28 -11.37
N GLN A 237 11.33 7.99 -12.35
CA GLN A 237 10.63 9.24 -12.12
C GLN A 237 9.41 8.99 -11.23
N ARG A 238 9.24 9.82 -10.19
CA ARG A 238 8.00 9.83 -9.37
C ARG A 238 6.89 10.44 -10.20
N VAL A 239 5.85 9.67 -10.46
CA VAL A 239 4.67 10.12 -11.22
C VAL A 239 3.55 10.56 -10.27
N ARG A 240 3.47 9.99 -9.07
CA ARG A 240 2.47 10.27 -8.03
C ARG A 240 3.13 10.36 -6.66
N PRO A 241 2.47 10.98 -5.66
CA PRO A 241 2.87 10.83 -4.27
C PRO A 241 2.92 9.34 -3.90
N VAL A 242 3.92 8.95 -3.11
CA VAL A 242 4.05 7.56 -2.65
C VAL A 242 2.77 7.18 -1.91
N ALA A 243 2.06 6.18 -2.39
CA ALA A 243 0.93 5.59 -1.68
C ALA A 243 1.48 4.73 -0.55
N VAL A 244 1.83 5.37 0.57
CA VAL A 244 2.10 4.67 1.82
C VAL A 244 0.74 4.39 2.45
N GLN A 245 0.26 3.19 2.31
CA GLN A 245 -0.86 2.71 3.11
C GLN A 245 -0.26 1.94 4.27
N ASP A 246 -0.26 2.55 5.46
CA ASP A 246 -0.01 1.81 6.69
C ASP A 246 -1.14 0.78 6.86
N VAL A 247 -0.87 -0.44 6.42
CA VAL A 247 -1.81 -1.58 6.52
C VAL A 247 -1.72 -2.24 7.90
N THR A 248 -0.83 -1.72 8.75
CA THR A 248 -0.56 -2.28 10.08
C THR A 248 -0.90 -1.27 11.17
N ASP A 249 -1.71 -1.72 12.13
CA ASP A 249 -1.88 -0.97 13.36
C ASP A 249 -0.61 -1.04 14.23
N VAL A 250 -0.32 0.04 14.94
CA VAL A 250 0.79 0.06 15.89
C VAL A 250 0.55 -1.00 16.95
N CYS A 251 1.50 -1.92 17.10
CA CYS A 251 1.38 -2.98 18.11
C CYS A 251 1.26 -2.36 19.51
N PRO A 252 0.13 -2.58 20.24
CA PRO A 252 -0.08 -1.98 21.57
C PRO A 252 0.92 -2.50 22.62
N THR A 253 1.61 -3.61 22.33
CA THR A 253 2.59 -4.21 23.24
C THR A 253 3.95 -3.51 23.18
N CYS A 254 4.40 -3.11 22.00
CA CYS A 254 5.72 -2.51 21.80
C CYS A 254 5.67 -1.11 21.19
N ASN A 255 4.49 -0.53 20.99
CA ASN A 255 4.29 0.78 20.36
C ASN A 255 5.09 0.96 19.05
N GLY A 256 5.19 -0.12 18.25
CA GLY A 256 5.87 -0.12 16.97
C GLY A 256 7.40 -0.38 17.03
N THR A 257 8.00 -0.49 18.21
CA THR A 257 9.46 -0.71 18.35
C THR A 257 9.92 -2.13 17.98
N GLY A 258 8.99 -3.11 17.90
CA GLY A 258 9.28 -4.53 17.68
C GLY A 258 10.01 -5.19 18.86
N ARG A 259 10.29 -4.46 19.93
CA ARG A 259 10.98 -4.94 21.14
C ARG A 259 10.20 -4.52 22.36
N ILE A 260 10.19 -5.37 23.38
CA ILE A 260 9.65 -5.08 24.72
C ILE A 260 10.76 -5.29 25.73
N GLU A 261 10.72 -4.55 26.83
CA GLU A 261 11.60 -4.85 27.95
C GLU A 261 11.32 -6.27 28.48
N PRO A 262 12.35 -6.97 28.97
CA PRO A 262 12.14 -8.28 29.58
C PRO A 262 11.11 -8.22 30.70
N THR A 263 10.08 -9.03 30.62
CA THR A 263 9.06 -9.14 31.68
C THR A 263 9.56 -9.85 32.95
N VAL A 264 10.75 -10.42 32.87
CA VAL A 264 11.47 -11.01 34.01
C VAL A 264 11.71 -9.92 35.03
N LEU A 265 11.23 -10.12 36.26
CA LEU A 265 11.28 -9.17 37.40
C LEU A 265 10.30 -7.98 37.31
N LEU A 266 9.27 -8.01 36.44
CA LEU A 266 8.25 -6.96 36.40
C LEU A 266 7.49 -6.88 37.75
N ASP A 267 7.20 -8.00 38.36
CA ASP A 267 6.60 -8.10 39.70
C ASP A 267 7.46 -7.43 40.76
N LYS A 268 8.78 -7.63 40.73
CA LYS A 268 9.70 -6.95 41.64
C LYS A 268 9.80 -5.45 41.39
N LYS A 269 9.82 -5.02 40.11
CA LYS A 269 9.77 -3.60 39.74
C LYS A 269 8.50 -2.93 40.31
N ILE A 270 7.35 -3.58 40.14
CA ILE A 270 6.08 -3.08 40.68
C ILE A 270 6.09 -3.07 42.21
N GLU A 271 6.59 -4.14 42.85
CA GLU A 271 6.67 -4.23 44.31
C GLU A 271 7.55 -3.12 44.90
N ASN A 272 8.75 -2.89 44.35
CA ASN A 272 9.66 -1.82 44.79
C ASN A 272 8.96 -0.45 44.70
N LYS A 273 8.33 -0.14 43.56
CA LYS A 273 7.61 1.14 43.43
C LYS A 273 6.43 1.28 44.40
N ILE A 274 5.71 0.19 44.68
CA ILE A 274 4.67 0.18 45.72
C ILE A 274 5.28 0.43 47.09
N SER A 275 6.46 -0.15 47.35
CA SER A 275 7.18 0.05 48.62
C SER A 275 7.56 1.54 48.81
N ASP A 276 8.17 2.16 47.79
CA ASP A 276 8.55 3.57 47.79
C ASP A 276 7.34 4.48 48.05
N LEU A 277 6.24 4.24 47.32
CA LEU A 277 5.00 5.02 47.47
C LEU A 277 4.37 4.84 48.88
N ALA A 278 4.42 3.63 49.44
CA ALA A 278 3.82 3.32 50.72
C ALA A 278 4.68 3.79 51.92
N GLN A 279 6.00 3.61 51.84
CA GLN A 279 6.93 3.87 52.95
C GLN A 279 7.49 5.29 52.93
N ASP A 280 7.95 5.76 51.74
CA ASP A 280 8.61 7.05 51.64
C ASP A 280 7.61 8.19 51.41
N ALA A 281 6.61 7.98 50.56
CA ALA A 281 5.58 8.99 50.26
C ALA A 281 4.32 8.88 51.15
N GLY A 282 4.19 7.82 51.96
CA GLY A 282 3.09 7.66 52.92
C GLY A 282 1.70 7.37 52.34
N HIS A 283 1.62 6.97 51.07
CA HIS A 283 0.35 6.69 50.42
C HIS A 283 -0.30 5.42 50.95
N LYS A 284 -1.51 5.54 51.46
CA LYS A 284 -2.32 4.38 51.94
C LYS A 284 -3.22 3.77 50.90
N TYR A 285 -3.41 4.44 49.77
CA TYR A 285 -4.20 3.96 48.64
C TYR A 285 -3.41 4.15 47.34
N ILE A 286 -3.28 3.06 46.58
CA ILE A 286 -2.60 3.08 45.27
C ILE A 286 -3.50 2.36 44.26
N LYS A 287 -3.72 3.01 43.11
CA LYS A 287 -4.42 2.44 41.98
C LYS A 287 -3.41 2.17 40.86
N LEU A 288 -3.25 0.90 40.49
CA LEU A 288 -2.44 0.49 39.35
C LEU A 288 -3.29 0.39 38.09
N ARG A 289 -2.84 0.99 37.03
CA ARG A 289 -3.39 0.80 35.68
C ARG A 289 -2.34 0.03 34.87
N VAL A 290 -2.71 -1.17 34.42
CA VAL A 290 -1.80 -2.15 33.81
C VAL A 290 -2.52 -2.88 32.66
N SER A 291 -1.73 -3.53 31.80
CA SER A 291 -2.31 -4.39 30.76
C SER A 291 -3.21 -5.50 31.34
N PRO A 292 -4.19 -6.01 30.59
CA PRO A 292 -5.07 -7.10 31.04
C PRO A 292 -4.30 -8.36 31.49
N TYR A 293 -3.19 -8.67 30.82
CA TYR A 293 -2.34 -9.81 31.16
C TYR A 293 -1.70 -9.65 32.53
N VAL A 294 -1.10 -8.48 32.80
CA VAL A 294 -0.49 -8.16 34.11
C VAL A 294 -1.55 -8.10 35.19
N SER A 295 -2.72 -7.51 34.92
CA SER A 295 -3.85 -7.49 35.86
C SER A 295 -4.26 -8.89 36.27
N THR A 296 -4.40 -9.81 35.31
CA THR A 296 -4.75 -11.21 35.57
C THR A 296 -3.68 -11.89 36.40
N TYR A 297 -2.41 -11.72 36.06
CA TYR A 297 -1.28 -12.28 36.78
C TYR A 297 -1.23 -11.80 38.23
N LEU A 298 -1.35 -10.50 38.47
CA LEU A 298 -1.29 -9.92 39.81
C LEU A 298 -2.48 -10.29 40.72
N ASN A 299 -3.62 -10.59 40.12
CA ASN A 299 -4.84 -10.99 40.85
C ASN A 299 -5.02 -12.53 40.96
N HIS A 300 -4.15 -13.33 40.34
CA HIS A 300 -4.31 -14.77 40.27
C HIS A 300 -4.17 -15.45 41.62
N GLY A 301 -5.14 -16.32 41.96
CA GLY A 301 -5.12 -17.17 43.11
C GLY A 301 -5.57 -16.54 44.44
N LEU A 302 -5.77 -17.40 45.46
CA LEU A 302 -6.21 -16.97 46.79
C LEU A 302 -5.17 -16.12 47.53
N TRP A 303 -3.88 -16.35 47.28
CA TRP A 303 -2.74 -15.60 47.79
C TRP A 303 -2.10 -14.78 46.69
N SER A 304 -2.90 -14.03 45.95
CA SER A 304 -2.41 -13.19 44.84
C SER A 304 -1.35 -12.18 45.29
N LEU A 305 -0.45 -11.80 44.37
CA LEU A 305 0.56 -10.78 44.63
C LEU A 305 -0.06 -9.49 45.17
N ARG A 306 -1.19 -9.08 44.61
CA ARG A 306 -1.99 -7.95 45.12
C ARG A 306 -2.29 -8.07 46.59
N ARG A 307 -2.84 -9.22 47.08
CA ARG A 307 -3.19 -9.40 48.50
C ARG A 307 -1.95 -9.43 49.38
N ARG A 308 -0.89 -10.07 48.91
CA ARG A 308 0.40 -10.10 49.64
C ARG A 308 0.97 -8.68 49.83
N TRP A 309 0.99 -7.85 48.82
CA TRP A 309 1.46 -6.48 48.92
C TRP A 309 0.56 -5.59 49.78
N MET A 310 -0.79 -5.73 49.67
CA MET A 310 -1.73 -5.05 50.57
C MET A 310 -1.45 -5.35 52.04
N TRP A 311 -1.22 -6.60 52.36
CA TRP A 311 -0.92 -7.01 53.73
C TRP A 311 0.49 -6.58 54.19
N LYS A 312 1.50 -6.73 53.35
CA LYS A 312 2.89 -6.39 53.66
C LYS A 312 3.09 -4.88 53.88
N TYR A 313 2.51 -4.07 53.03
CA TYR A 313 2.69 -2.62 53.07
C TYR A 313 1.57 -1.86 53.79
N LYS A 314 0.54 -2.55 54.25
CA LYS A 314 -0.66 -2.01 54.91
C LYS A 314 -1.37 -0.93 54.07
N ILE A 315 -1.49 -1.16 52.78
CA ILE A 315 -2.10 -0.23 51.81
C ILE A 315 -3.34 -0.86 51.17
N GLN A 316 -4.20 -0.03 50.64
CA GLN A 316 -5.27 -0.44 49.78
C GLN A 316 -4.78 -0.37 48.31
N LEU A 317 -4.74 -1.53 47.62
CA LEU A 317 -4.27 -1.63 46.25
C LEU A 317 -5.41 -2.00 45.31
N LYS A 318 -5.73 -1.11 44.35
CA LYS A 318 -6.71 -1.37 43.29
C LYS A 318 -5.99 -1.58 41.96
N ILE A 319 -6.25 -2.69 41.28
CA ILE A 319 -5.69 -2.96 39.97
C ILE A 319 -6.79 -2.80 38.91
N VAL A 320 -6.53 -2.00 37.88
CA VAL A 320 -7.43 -1.74 36.77
C VAL A 320 -6.75 -2.19 35.48
N ALA A 321 -7.41 -3.10 34.77
CA ALA A 321 -6.97 -3.56 33.46
C ALA A 321 -7.29 -2.50 32.40
N ASP A 322 -6.33 -2.20 31.53
CA ASP A 322 -6.51 -1.29 30.40
C ASP A 322 -5.78 -1.82 29.16
N GLN A 323 -6.53 -1.94 28.06
CA GLN A 323 -6.01 -2.45 26.79
C GLN A 323 -5.04 -1.49 26.10
N SER A 324 -5.09 -0.20 26.44
CA SER A 324 -4.19 0.82 25.87
C SER A 324 -2.81 0.84 26.51
N VAL A 325 -2.61 0.09 27.61
CA VAL A 325 -1.35 0.05 28.35
C VAL A 325 -0.51 -1.15 27.89
N GLY A 326 0.75 -0.90 27.54
CA GLY A 326 1.71 -1.93 27.15
C GLY A 326 1.94 -2.97 28.25
N ILE A 327 2.46 -4.16 27.88
CA ILE A 327 2.63 -5.29 28.83
C ILE A 327 3.57 -4.91 29.98
N VAL A 328 4.58 -4.09 29.73
CA VAL A 328 5.59 -3.70 30.75
C VAL A 328 5.28 -2.35 31.39
N ASP A 329 4.32 -1.62 30.86
CA ASP A 329 3.94 -0.30 31.35
C ASP A 329 3.02 -0.41 32.57
N VAL A 330 3.30 0.37 33.60
CA VAL A 330 2.53 0.42 34.83
C VAL A 330 2.40 1.87 35.26
N HIS A 331 1.14 2.32 35.39
CA HIS A 331 0.86 3.66 35.88
C HIS A 331 0.27 3.61 37.29
N TYR A 332 0.67 4.56 38.13
CA TYR A 332 0.32 4.61 39.55
C TYR A 332 -0.48 5.87 39.86
N TYR A 333 -1.66 5.70 40.43
CA TYR A 333 -2.55 6.82 40.74
C TYR A 333 -2.96 6.79 42.20
N ASP A 334 -3.26 7.95 42.73
CA ASP A 334 -3.90 8.11 44.04
C ASP A 334 -5.43 7.85 43.97
N LYS A 335 -6.11 8.09 45.10
CA LYS A 335 -7.57 7.92 45.19
C LYS A 335 -8.33 8.94 44.32
N GLU A 336 -7.76 10.09 44.06
CA GLU A 336 -8.32 11.22 43.31
C GLU A 336 -8.02 11.10 41.80
N GLY A 337 -7.18 10.13 41.41
CA GLY A 337 -6.80 9.90 40.00
C GLY A 337 -5.57 10.71 39.55
N LYS A 338 -4.87 11.33 40.47
CA LYS A 338 -3.60 12.02 40.20
C LYS A 338 -2.50 10.98 39.99
N ASP A 339 -1.69 11.15 38.96
CA ASP A 339 -0.53 10.28 38.66
C ASP A 339 0.55 10.53 39.73
N LEU A 340 0.97 9.43 40.36
CA LEU A 340 1.97 9.48 41.46
C LEU A 340 3.42 9.49 40.95
N TYR A 341 3.62 9.34 39.63
CA TYR A 341 4.95 9.30 38.99
C TYR A 341 5.05 10.28 37.78
N LYS A 342 4.16 11.22 37.63
CA LYS A 342 4.37 12.34 36.73
C LYS A 342 5.15 13.42 37.47
N ASP A 343 6.40 13.57 37.09
CA ASP A 343 7.20 14.76 37.40
C ASP A 343 6.60 16.02 36.78
#